data_c5e951831be15a5c0d1996b7cf73f3d0
#
_entry.id   c5e951831be15a5c0d1996b7cf73f3d0
#
_cell.length_a   1.000
_cell.length_b   1.000
_cell.length_c   1.000
_cell.angle_alpha   90.00
_cell.angle_beta   90.00
_cell.angle_gamma   90.00
#
_symmetry.space_group_name_H-M   'P 1'
#
loop_
_entity.id
_entity.type
_entity.pdbx_description
1 polymer ?
#
loop_
_entity_poly.entity_id
_entity_poly.type
_entity_poly.pdbx_seq_one_letter_code
_entity_poly.pdbx_strand_id
1 'polypeptide(L)'
;MRDSPRAGTGLRAREAGDRGGDAAAAAESLTRRHFVKQDERPADVASLDLLTVDPSLRNLLFTDGTVTRTLEVQALSPVWVDVLDQQRTHVAGDTATGLVAVHGTEAIRRRVAIGVGIGAALIWAESHIVVERLPGEFLNVLGASPEGIGQSLRTVQLESWREMLWFGLDVVPSWAGNGAESRVLRRLYRVITLGRPAMLISESFAVERQAGSYLLAERGQSLRPRRTPRRSA
;
A
#
# COMPACT_ATOMS: atom_id res chain seq x y z
N MET A 1 30.41 -7.86 -59.98
CA MET A 1 29.08 -8.38 -59.58
C MET A 1 29.30 -9.54 -58.62
N ARG A 2 29.34 -9.32 -57.33
CA ARG A 2 29.32 -10.33 -56.26
C ARG A 2 28.49 -9.79 -55.13
N ASP A 3 27.31 -10.38 -54.94
CA ASP A 3 26.39 -10.13 -53.83
C ASP A 3 27.01 -10.63 -52.51
N SER A 4 26.96 -9.79 -51.50
CA SER A 4 27.22 -10.20 -50.10
C SER A 4 25.90 -10.43 -49.39
N PRO A 5 25.71 -11.54 -48.63
CA PRO A 5 24.47 -11.82 -47.96
C PRO A 5 24.33 -10.99 -46.68
N ARG A 6 23.14 -10.49 -46.45
CA ARG A 6 22.68 -9.80 -45.23
C ARG A 6 22.66 -10.76 -44.05
N ALA A 7 23.63 -10.63 -43.13
CA ALA A 7 23.56 -11.22 -41.81
C ALA A 7 23.17 -10.09 -40.81
N GLY A 8 21.92 -10.00 -40.40
CA GLY A 8 21.52 -8.89 -39.56
C GLY A 8 20.27 -9.08 -38.71
N THR A 9 19.59 -10.25 -38.73
CA THR A 9 18.30 -10.37 -38.06
C THR A 9 18.31 -11.27 -36.80
N GLY A 10 19.35 -12.08 -36.61
CA GLY A 10 19.40 -13.07 -35.53
C GLY A 10 19.88 -12.53 -34.17
N LEU A 11 20.70 -11.47 -34.18
CA LEU A 11 21.31 -10.93 -32.93
C LEU A 11 20.31 -10.14 -32.09
N ARG A 12 19.45 -9.32 -32.75
CA ARG A 12 18.46 -8.48 -32.03
C ARG A 12 17.36 -9.27 -31.30
N ALA A 13 16.97 -10.41 -31.83
CA ALA A 13 15.93 -11.26 -31.22
C ALA A 13 16.44 -12.03 -30.00
N ARG A 14 17.70 -12.43 -30.00
CA ARG A 14 18.34 -13.10 -28.84
C ARG A 14 18.60 -12.14 -27.69
N GLU A 15 19.03 -10.90 -27.95
CA GLU A 15 19.24 -9.88 -26.91
C GLU A 15 17.94 -9.41 -26.25
N ALA A 16 16.81 -9.39 -26.97
CA ALA A 16 15.52 -9.03 -26.40
C ALA A 16 14.92 -10.13 -25.50
N GLY A 17 15.14 -11.42 -25.85
CA GLY A 17 14.70 -12.55 -25.02
C GLY A 17 15.51 -12.69 -23.72
N ASP A 18 16.79 -12.40 -23.77
CA ASP A 18 17.68 -12.44 -22.59
C ASP A 18 17.32 -11.34 -21.59
N ARG A 19 17.11 -10.11 -22.06
CA ARG A 19 16.69 -8.99 -21.16
C ARG A 19 15.33 -9.22 -20.48
N GLY A 20 14.40 -9.92 -21.09
CA GLY A 20 13.11 -10.27 -20.48
C GLY A 20 13.27 -11.28 -19.34
N GLY A 21 14.12 -12.29 -19.52
CA GLY A 21 14.44 -13.27 -18.49
C GLY A 21 15.16 -12.64 -17.29
N ASP A 22 16.12 -11.77 -17.53
CA ASP A 22 16.84 -11.03 -16.49
C ASP A 22 15.91 -10.12 -15.67
N ALA A 23 14.99 -9.43 -16.32
CA ALA A 23 14.04 -8.56 -15.63
C ALA A 23 13.06 -9.34 -14.74
N ALA A 24 12.57 -10.49 -15.19
CA ALA A 24 11.71 -11.37 -14.41
C ALA A 24 12.43 -11.93 -13.18
N ALA A 25 13.65 -12.42 -13.35
CA ALA A 25 14.49 -12.90 -12.24
C ALA A 25 14.79 -11.78 -11.23
N ALA A 26 15.06 -10.57 -11.71
CA ALA A 26 15.25 -9.40 -10.84
C ALA A 26 13.98 -9.05 -10.05
N ALA A 27 12.80 -9.05 -10.68
CA ALA A 27 11.51 -8.79 -10.04
C ALA A 27 11.21 -9.83 -8.95
N GLU A 28 11.45 -11.11 -9.22
CA GLU A 28 11.29 -12.19 -8.25
C GLU A 28 12.26 -12.06 -7.07
N SER A 29 13.53 -11.75 -7.36
CA SER A 29 14.56 -11.52 -6.33
C SER A 29 14.21 -10.35 -5.42
N LEU A 30 13.72 -9.22 -5.99
CA LEU A 30 13.26 -8.06 -5.23
C LEU A 30 12.05 -8.42 -4.36
N THR A 31 11.07 -9.15 -4.90
CA THR A 31 9.90 -9.60 -4.15
C THR A 31 10.31 -10.42 -2.93
N ARG A 32 11.14 -11.44 -3.10
CA ARG A 32 11.61 -12.29 -2.00
C ARG A 32 12.42 -11.54 -0.94
N ARG A 33 13.19 -10.53 -1.37
CA ARG A 33 14.00 -9.72 -0.45
C ARG A 33 13.18 -8.78 0.41
N HIS A 34 12.12 -8.21 -0.13
CA HIS A 34 11.38 -7.13 0.52
C HIS A 34 10.04 -7.56 1.11
N PHE A 35 9.44 -8.65 0.63
CA PHE A 35 8.14 -9.15 1.12
C PHE A 35 8.32 -10.52 1.77
N VAL A 36 8.48 -10.50 3.09
CA VAL A 36 8.93 -11.68 3.87
C VAL A 36 7.88 -12.79 3.99
N LYS A 37 6.63 -12.51 3.62
CA LYS A 37 5.48 -13.42 3.67
C LYS A 37 4.67 -13.42 2.37
N GLN A 38 5.31 -13.23 1.23
CA GLN A 38 4.61 -13.18 -0.05
C GLN A 38 3.83 -14.48 -0.35
N ASP A 39 4.36 -15.62 0.10
CA ASP A 39 3.72 -16.94 -0.07
C ASP A 39 2.52 -17.15 0.88
N GLU A 40 2.42 -16.35 1.95
CA GLU A 40 1.28 -16.35 2.89
C GLU A 40 0.19 -15.35 2.48
N ARG A 41 0.27 -14.76 1.27
CA ARG A 41 -0.78 -13.87 0.76
C ARG A 41 -2.12 -14.62 0.71
N PRO A 42 -3.23 -14.00 1.15
CA PRO A 42 -4.56 -14.60 1.10
C PRO A 42 -4.93 -15.09 -0.32
N ALA A 43 -5.62 -16.22 -0.41
CA ALA A 43 -5.94 -16.86 -1.69
C ALA A 43 -6.89 -16.03 -2.58
N ASP A 44 -7.69 -15.15 -1.99
CA ASP A 44 -8.59 -14.20 -2.66
C ASP A 44 -7.85 -12.97 -3.22
N VAL A 45 -6.63 -12.70 -2.78
CA VAL A 45 -5.75 -11.67 -3.34
C VAL A 45 -4.94 -12.27 -4.48
N ALA A 46 -5.20 -11.85 -5.71
CA ALA A 46 -4.53 -12.39 -6.89
C ALA A 46 -3.04 -12.01 -6.95
N SER A 47 -2.23 -12.87 -7.55
CA SER A 47 -0.83 -12.57 -7.81
C SER A 47 -0.69 -11.43 -8.81
N LEU A 48 0.39 -10.69 -8.71
CA LEU A 48 0.71 -9.57 -9.59
C LEU A 48 2.16 -9.70 -10.09
N ASP A 49 2.32 -9.63 -11.41
CA ASP A 49 3.64 -9.53 -12.02
C ASP A 49 4.14 -8.08 -11.94
N LEU A 50 5.24 -7.86 -11.23
CA LEU A 50 5.85 -6.53 -11.06
C LEU A 50 6.26 -5.88 -12.39
N LEU A 51 6.49 -6.65 -13.44
CA LEU A 51 6.80 -6.10 -14.76
C LEU A 51 5.60 -5.39 -15.39
N THR A 52 4.39 -5.74 -14.97
CA THR A 52 3.15 -5.08 -15.40
C THR A 52 2.76 -3.86 -14.55
N VAL A 53 3.57 -3.51 -13.54
CA VAL A 53 3.32 -2.36 -12.66
C VAL A 53 4.16 -1.18 -13.09
N ASP A 54 3.56 0.00 -13.25
CA ASP A 54 4.26 1.24 -13.56
C ASP A 54 5.36 1.55 -12.52
N PRO A 55 6.51 2.11 -12.92
CA PRO A 55 7.60 2.43 -11.99
C PRO A 55 7.19 3.31 -10.82
N SER A 56 6.30 4.28 -11.01
CA SER A 56 5.84 5.18 -9.93
C SER A 56 5.00 4.41 -8.91
N LEU A 57 4.13 3.52 -9.38
CA LEU A 57 3.33 2.64 -8.53
C LEU A 57 4.21 1.58 -7.83
N ARG A 58 5.25 1.06 -8.50
CA ARG A 58 6.25 0.19 -7.85
C ARG A 58 6.98 0.91 -6.71
N ASN A 59 7.35 2.17 -6.89
CA ASN A 59 7.95 2.97 -5.82
C ASN A 59 7.01 3.10 -4.61
N LEU A 60 5.72 3.34 -4.83
CA LEU A 60 4.72 3.35 -3.75
C LEU A 60 4.60 1.98 -3.07
N LEU A 61 4.61 0.89 -3.85
CA LEU A 61 4.50 -0.47 -3.34
C LEU A 61 5.68 -0.86 -2.43
N PHE A 62 6.90 -0.48 -2.81
CA PHE A 62 8.13 -0.84 -2.11
C PHE A 62 8.58 0.18 -1.05
N THR A 63 7.98 1.38 -0.99
CA THR A 63 8.42 2.39 -0.03
C THR A 63 8.22 1.91 1.42
N ASP A 64 9.27 1.99 2.20
CA ASP A 64 9.28 1.85 3.65
C ASP A 64 9.07 3.20 4.37
N GLY A 65 9.01 4.27 3.59
CA GLY A 65 8.72 5.63 4.04
C GLY A 65 7.23 5.95 4.12
N THR A 66 6.91 7.25 4.18
CA THR A 66 5.54 7.75 4.24
C THR A 66 4.94 7.86 2.84
N VAL A 67 3.93 7.07 2.55
CA VAL A 67 3.20 7.06 1.28
C VAL A 67 2.66 8.44 0.91
N THR A 68 2.09 9.17 1.88
CA THR A 68 1.57 10.52 1.66
C THR A 68 2.63 11.46 1.09
N ARG A 69 3.86 11.41 1.63
CA ARG A 69 4.96 12.25 1.11
C ARG A 69 5.39 11.84 -0.30
N THR A 70 5.41 10.55 -0.59
CA THR A 70 5.72 10.08 -1.95
C THR A 70 4.66 10.56 -2.94
N LEU A 71 3.37 10.50 -2.56
CA LEU A 71 2.28 11.02 -3.38
C LEU A 71 2.37 12.53 -3.59
N GLU A 72 2.68 13.31 -2.56
CA GLU A 72 2.88 14.76 -2.68
C GLU A 72 3.95 15.11 -3.70
N VAL A 73 5.09 14.41 -3.64
CA VAL A 73 6.20 14.62 -4.59
C VAL A 73 5.81 14.21 -6.01
N GLN A 74 5.12 13.08 -6.18
CA GLN A 74 4.69 12.62 -7.51
C GLN A 74 3.62 13.52 -8.12
N ALA A 75 2.68 14.01 -7.31
CA ALA A 75 1.56 14.80 -7.77
C ALA A 75 1.85 16.31 -7.79
N LEU A 76 2.95 16.79 -7.17
CA LEU A 76 3.25 18.19 -6.92
C LEU A 76 2.05 18.95 -6.33
N SER A 77 1.34 18.29 -5.40
CA SER A 77 0.09 18.80 -4.83
C SER A 77 -0.10 18.23 -3.42
N PRO A 78 -0.69 18.99 -2.48
CA PRO A 78 -0.93 18.53 -1.13
C PRO A 78 -1.76 17.25 -1.08
N VAL A 79 -1.40 16.35 -0.18
CA VAL A 79 -2.17 15.16 0.14
C VAL A 79 -3.13 15.44 1.29
N TRP A 80 -4.36 14.97 1.18
CA TRP A 80 -5.31 14.96 2.27
C TRP A 80 -5.52 13.54 2.80
N VAL A 81 -5.80 13.45 4.10
CA VAL A 81 -6.16 12.22 4.79
C VAL A 81 -7.53 12.43 5.44
N ASP A 82 -8.48 11.57 5.15
CA ASP A 82 -9.79 11.57 5.80
C ASP A 82 -9.95 10.32 6.66
N VAL A 83 -10.22 10.52 7.95
CA VAL A 83 -10.43 9.41 8.89
C VAL A 83 -11.88 8.97 8.79
N LEU A 84 -12.10 7.84 8.14
CA LEU A 84 -13.44 7.27 7.91
C LEU A 84 -14.00 6.60 9.17
N ASP A 85 -13.12 5.92 9.92
CA ASP A 85 -13.48 5.21 11.15
C ASP A 85 -12.24 5.07 12.05
N GLN A 86 -12.42 5.25 13.36
CA GLN A 86 -11.41 4.95 14.36
C GLN A 86 -12.08 4.47 15.64
N GLN A 87 -11.77 3.25 16.06
CA GLN A 87 -12.39 2.66 17.25
C GLN A 87 -11.45 1.70 17.99
N ARG A 88 -11.67 1.54 19.29
CA ARG A 88 -11.02 0.48 20.06
C ARG A 88 -11.60 -0.87 19.67
N THR A 89 -10.74 -1.88 19.59
CA THR A 89 -11.06 -3.26 19.22
C THR A 89 -10.10 -4.23 19.88
N HIS A 90 -10.24 -5.50 19.60
CA HIS A 90 -9.31 -6.54 20.04
C HIS A 90 -8.82 -7.33 18.81
N VAL A 91 -7.53 -7.63 18.80
CA VAL A 91 -6.96 -8.36 17.66
C VAL A 91 -7.35 -9.84 17.70
N ALA A 92 -7.63 -10.40 16.52
CA ALA A 92 -8.02 -11.79 16.35
C ALA A 92 -7.51 -12.34 15.01
N GLY A 93 -7.50 -13.66 14.84
CA GLY A 93 -7.17 -14.34 13.60
C GLY A 93 -5.86 -13.86 12.98
N ASP A 94 -5.88 -13.60 11.68
CA ASP A 94 -4.71 -13.17 10.90
C ASP A 94 -4.10 -11.85 11.37
N THR A 95 -4.93 -10.95 11.93
CA THR A 95 -4.44 -9.70 12.53
C THR A 95 -3.56 -9.98 13.74
N ALA A 96 -3.97 -10.89 14.62
CA ALA A 96 -3.16 -11.28 15.78
C ALA A 96 -1.85 -11.96 15.33
N THR A 97 -1.93 -12.85 14.35
CA THR A 97 -0.76 -13.53 13.75
C THR A 97 0.19 -12.53 13.11
N GLY A 98 -0.33 -11.59 12.31
CA GLY A 98 0.46 -10.54 11.65
C GLY A 98 1.16 -9.62 12.66
N LEU A 99 0.54 -9.34 13.79
CA LEU A 99 1.08 -8.53 14.89
C LEU A 99 1.95 -9.31 15.87
N VAL A 100 2.04 -10.63 15.74
CA VAL A 100 2.66 -11.47 16.77
C VAL A 100 2.09 -11.11 18.15
N ALA A 101 0.77 -11.05 18.24
CA ALA A 101 0.03 -10.65 19.44
C ALA A 101 -0.87 -11.78 19.93
N VAL A 102 -1.16 -11.78 21.23
CA VAL A 102 -2.12 -12.71 21.81
C VAL A 102 -3.53 -12.34 21.31
N HIS A 103 -4.33 -13.35 21.01
CA HIS A 103 -5.74 -13.14 20.68
C HIS A 103 -6.44 -12.38 21.83
N GLY A 104 -7.20 -11.35 21.51
CA GLY A 104 -7.84 -10.50 22.50
C GLY A 104 -7.00 -9.32 22.99
N THR A 105 -5.76 -9.14 22.50
CA THR A 105 -4.97 -7.92 22.80
C THR A 105 -5.71 -6.66 22.35
N GLU A 106 -5.74 -5.62 23.18
CA GLU A 106 -6.40 -4.36 22.87
C GLU A 106 -5.67 -3.61 21.74
N ALA A 107 -6.45 -3.13 20.78
CA ALA A 107 -5.94 -2.38 19.63
C ALA A 107 -6.88 -1.23 19.25
N ILE A 108 -6.38 -0.28 18.48
CA ILE A 108 -7.18 0.70 17.75
C ILE A 108 -7.24 0.24 16.29
N ARG A 109 -8.46 0.05 15.75
CA ARG A 109 -8.67 -0.04 14.32
C ARG A 109 -8.90 1.37 13.77
N ARG A 110 -8.14 1.75 12.75
CA ARG A 110 -8.25 3.04 12.07
C ARG A 110 -8.35 2.83 10.57
N ARG A 111 -9.37 3.40 9.93
CA ARG A 111 -9.61 3.38 8.49
C ARG A 111 -9.53 4.78 7.94
N VAL A 112 -8.76 4.96 6.89
CA VAL A 112 -8.56 6.27 6.26
C VAL A 112 -8.69 6.16 4.75
N ALA A 113 -9.11 7.28 4.14
CA ALA A 113 -8.99 7.54 2.71
C ALA A 113 -7.92 8.61 2.50
N ILE A 114 -7.10 8.45 1.47
CA ILE A 114 -5.99 9.35 1.14
C ILE A 114 -6.15 9.77 -0.31
N GLY A 115 -6.06 11.05 -0.58
CA GLY A 115 -6.15 11.60 -1.94
C GLY A 115 -5.25 12.83 -2.11
N VAL A 116 -5.23 13.36 -3.32
CA VAL A 116 -4.37 14.48 -3.72
C VAL A 116 -5.22 15.64 -4.21
N GLY A 117 -4.91 16.85 -3.76
CA GLY A 117 -5.63 18.07 -4.15
C GLY A 117 -7.12 17.96 -3.84
N ILE A 118 -7.99 18.27 -4.81
CA ILE A 118 -9.46 18.20 -4.69
C ILE A 118 -10.03 16.91 -5.32
N GLY A 119 -9.18 15.95 -5.70
CA GLY A 119 -9.55 14.72 -6.39
C GLY A 119 -10.21 13.67 -5.48
N ALA A 120 -10.50 12.52 -6.06
CA ALA A 120 -10.99 11.33 -5.35
C ALA A 120 -9.90 10.71 -4.47
N ALA A 121 -10.29 9.78 -3.58
CA ALA A 121 -9.33 8.97 -2.86
C ALA A 121 -8.56 8.07 -3.82
N LEU A 122 -7.25 8.00 -3.63
CA LEU A 122 -6.33 7.15 -4.39
C LEU A 122 -5.87 5.94 -3.58
N ILE A 123 -5.94 6.04 -2.25
CA ILE A 123 -5.52 4.99 -1.34
C ILE A 123 -6.54 4.87 -0.20
N TRP A 124 -6.83 3.64 0.17
CA TRP A 124 -7.55 3.30 1.39
C TRP A 124 -6.64 2.48 2.29
N ALA A 125 -6.55 2.85 3.55
CA ALA A 125 -5.74 2.13 4.51
C ALA A 125 -6.54 1.72 5.74
N GLU A 126 -6.35 0.47 6.18
CA GLU A 126 -6.81 -0.03 7.46
C GLU A 126 -5.60 -0.37 8.32
N SER A 127 -5.59 0.13 9.55
CA SER A 127 -4.51 -0.08 10.50
C SER A 127 -5.06 -0.68 11.78
N HIS A 128 -4.40 -1.72 12.29
CA HIS A 128 -4.60 -2.25 13.63
C HIS A 128 -3.38 -1.90 14.47
N ILE A 129 -3.60 -1.15 15.55
CA ILE A 129 -2.57 -0.49 16.35
C ILE A 129 -2.66 -1.03 17.77
N VAL A 130 -1.66 -1.80 18.22
CA VAL A 130 -1.62 -2.39 19.57
C VAL A 130 -1.31 -1.31 20.59
N VAL A 131 -2.28 -1.03 21.46
CA VAL A 131 -2.23 0.10 22.41
C VAL A 131 -1.05 0.00 23.36
N GLU A 132 -0.86 -1.16 23.98
CA GLU A 132 0.20 -1.40 24.97
C GLU A 132 1.64 -1.35 24.45
N ARG A 133 1.83 -1.33 23.11
CA ARG A 133 3.14 -1.32 22.45
C ARG A 133 3.61 0.07 22.03
N LEU A 134 2.83 1.10 22.37
CA LEU A 134 3.06 2.47 21.94
C LEU A 134 3.02 3.44 23.10
N PRO A 135 3.85 4.49 23.07
CA PRO A 135 3.80 5.55 24.06
C PRO A 135 2.43 6.26 24.07
N GLY A 136 1.97 6.65 25.26
CA GLY A 136 0.72 7.42 25.41
C GLY A 136 0.71 8.72 24.61
N GLU A 137 1.85 9.37 24.45
CA GLU A 137 2.01 10.57 23.63
C GLU A 137 1.65 10.31 22.16
N PHE A 138 2.10 9.18 21.58
CA PHE A 138 1.71 8.78 20.24
C PHE A 138 0.19 8.60 20.12
N LEU A 139 -0.41 7.92 21.09
CA LEU A 139 -1.86 7.67 21.09
C LEU A 139 -2.66 8.98 21.19
N ASN A 140 -2.17 9.95 21.96
CA ASN A 140 -2.77 11.28 22.06
C ASN A 140 -2.70 12.04 20.73
N VAL A 141 -1.51 12.07 20.10
CA VAL A 141 -1.32 12.70 18.78
C VAL A 141 -2.22 12.04 17.72
N LEU A 142 -2.24 10.70 17.69
CA LEU A 142 -3.09 9.95 16.76
C LEU A 142 -4.59 10.24 16.93
N GLY A 143 -5.04 10.42 18.16
CA GLY A 143 -6.43 10.73 18.50
C GLY A 143 -6.84 12.17 18.18
N ALA A 144 -5.91 13.11 18.30
CA ALA A 144 -6.15 14.55 18.12
C ALA A 144 -6.04 15.02 16.67
N SER A 145 -5.30 14.29 15.82
CA SER A 145 -4.97 14.73 14.45
C SER A 145 -5.61 13.84 13.39
N PRO A 146 -6.15 14.42 12.31
CA PRO A 146 -6.54 13.68 11.11
C PRO A 146 -5.33 13.21 10.30
N GLU A 147 -4.11 13.56 10.70
CA GLU A 147 -2.89 13.22 9.99
C GLU A 147 -2.64 11.71 9.91
N GLY A 148 -1.83 11.30 8.94
CA GLY A 148 -1.44 9.90 8.77
C GLY A 148 -0.52 9.42 9.90
N ILE A 149 -0.54 8.11 10.17
CA ILE A 149 0.30 7.44 11.19
C ILE A 149 1.77 7.82 11.06
N GLY A 150 2.30 7.91 9.83
CA GLY A 150 3.69 8.29 9.59
C GLY A 150 4.04 9.71 10.08
N GLN A 151 3.10 10.64 10.04
CA GLN A 151 3.29 11.97 10.61
C GLN A 151 3.22 11.92 12.15
N SER A 152 2.27 11.18 12.71
CA SER A 152 2.18 11.01 14.17
C SER A 152 3.45 10.40 14.76
N LEU A 153 4.04 9.39 14.10
CA LEU A 153 5.33 8.80 14.51
C LEU A 153 6.46 9.84 14.50
N ARG A 154 6.52 10.69 13.47
CA ARG A 154 7.53 11.76 13.38
C ARG A 154 7.33 12.83 14.46
N THR A 155 6.10 13.24 14.72
CA THR A 155 5.77 14.26 15.72
C THR A 155 6.28 13.87 17.10
N VAL A 156 6.15 12.59 17.47
CA VAL A 156 6.67 12.08 18.75
C VAL A 156 8.09 11.50 18.66
N GLN A 157 8.75 11.65 17.50
CA GLN A 157 10.11 11.15 17.25
C GLN A 157 10.29 9.66 17.57
N LEU A 158 9.24 8.85 17.36
CA LEU A 158 9.28 7.42 17.63
C LEU A 158 9.97 6.69 16.47
N GLU A 159 11.12 6.10 16.76
CA GLU A 159 11.83 5.26 15.80
C GLU A 159 10.98 4.07 15.36
N SER A 160 10.92 3.88 14.07
CA SER A 160 10.11 2.80 13.49
C SER A 160 10.65 2.38 12.12
N TRP A 161 10.46 1.11 11.78
CA TRP A 161 10.71 0.61 10.45
C TRP A 161 9.55 -0.27 9.98
N ARG A 162 9.42 -0.46 8.68
CA ARG A 162 8.36 -1.27 8.09
C ARG A 162 8.90 -2.60 7.61
N GLU A 163 8.20 -3.65 7.96
CA GLU A 163 8.44 -4.98 7.43
C GLU A 163 7.28 -5.33 6.49
N MET A 164 7.58 -5.35 5.18
CA MET A 164 6.60 -5.67 4.16
C MET A 164 6.30 -7.17 4.22
N LEU A 165 5.02 -7.53 4.29
CA LEU A 165 4.59 -8.92 4.37
C LEU A 165 4.28 -9.48 2.99
N TRP A 166 3.31 -8.92 2.30
CA TRP A 166 2.90 -9.34 0.96
C TRP A 166 2.20 -8.22 0.18
N PHE A 167 2.05 -8.44 -1.13
CA PHE A 167 1.23 -7.62 -2.02
C PHE A 167 0.50 -8.46 -3.05
N GLY A 168 -0.51 -7.88 -3.71
CA GLY A 168 -1.23 -8.49 -4.82
C GLY A 168 -2.38 -7.60 -5.32
N LEU A 169 -3.14 -8.12 -6.29
CA LEU A 169 -4.33 -7.47 -6.81
C LEU A 169 -5.56 -7.91 -6.02
N ASP A 170 -6.38 -6.94 -5.64
CA ASP A 170 -7.60 -7.13 -4.88
C ASP A 170 -8.71 -6.22 -5.43
N VAL A 171 -9.84 -6.18 -4.78
CA VAL A 171 -10.92 -5.21 -4.99
C VAL A 171 -10.91 -4.16 -3.89
N VAL A 172 -11.50 -3.00 -4.17
CA VAL A 172 -11.66 -1.93 -3.18
C VAL A 172 -12.34 -2.48 -1.92
N PRO A 173 -11.82 -2.20 -0.72
CA PRO A 173 -12.45 -2.67 0.51
C PRO A 173 -13.90 -2.21 0.62
N SER A 174 -14.81 -3.08 1.03
CA SER A 174 -16.25 -2.79 1.15
C SER A 174 -16.58 -1.58 2.03
N TRP A 175 -15.74 -1.30 3.02
CA TRP A 175 -15.88 -0.13 3.91
C TRP A 175 -15.44 1.19 3.26
N ALA A 176 -14.78 1.15 2.09
CA ALA A 176 -14.29 2.34 1.39
C ALA A 176 -15.39 3.11 0.63
N GLY A 177 -16.61 2.57 0.58
CA GLY A 177 -17.73 3.18 -0.11
C GLY A 177 -17.95 2.66 -1.54
N ASN A 178 -18.63 3.44 -2.38
CA ASN A 178 -19.02 3.02 -3.74
C ASN A 178 -17.78 2.83 -4.64
N GLY A 179 -17.47 1.61 -4.98
CA GLY A 179 -16.32 1.25 -5.82
C GLY A 179 -16.00 -0.24 -5.80
N ALA A 180 -16.91 -1.06 -5.28
CA ALA A 180 -16.71 -2.49 -5.01
C ALA A 180 -16.19 -3.34 -6.19
N GLU A 181 -16.24 -2.84 -7.44
CA GLU A 181 -15.73 -3.54 -8.62
C GLU A 181 -14.37 -3.00 -9.10
N SER A 182 -13.90 -1.89 -8.52
CA SER A 182 -12.62 -1.30 -8.91
C SER A 182 -11.47 -2.12 -8.35
N ARG A 183 -10.49 -2.39 -9.19
CA ARG A 183 -9.28 -3.10 -8.79
C ARG A 183 -8.35 -2.18 -8.00
N VAL A 184 -7.71 -2.76 -7.01
CA VAL A 184 -6.65 -2.13 -6.22
C VAL A 184 -5.40 -3.00 -6.21
N LEU A 185 -4.25 -2.36 -6.13
CA LEU A 185 -3.03 -3.02 -5.70
C LEU A 185 -3.00 -2.91 -4.18
N ARG A 186 -3.01 -4.04 -3.50
CA ARG A 186 -3.01 -4.11 -2.04
C ARG A 186 -1.67 -4.57 -1.53
N ARG A 187 -1.18 -3.94 -0.46
CA ARG A 187 -0.03 -4.41 0.31
C ARG A 187 -0.35 -4.51 1.78
N LEU A 188 0.28 -5.45 2.46
CA LEU A 188 0.24 -5.60 3.91
C LEU A 188 1.64 -5.47 4.47
N TYR A 189 1.78 -4.69 5.53
CA TYR A 189 3.03 -4.55 6.26
C TYR A 189 2.78 -4.31 7.74
N ARG A 190 3.80 -4.55 8.54
CA ARG A 190 3.79 -4.19 9.95
C ARG A 190 4.81 -3.09 10.25
N VAL A 191 4.45 -2.24 11.19
CA VAL A 191 5.35 -1.22 11.74
C VAL A 191 5.94 -1.75 13.03
N ILE A 192 7.26 -1.81 13.06
CA ILE A 192 8.04 -2.24 14.21
C ILE A 192 8.49 -0.99 14.96
N THR A 193 8.21 -0.94 16.25
CA THR A 193 8.70 0.08 17.18
C THR A 193 9.25 -0.62 18.42
N LEU A 194 10.32 -0.11 18.99
CA LEU A 194 10.93 -0.71 20.20
C LEU A 194 11.18 -2.22 20.04
N GLY A 195 11.56 -2.65 18.85
CA GLY A 195 11.85 -4.06 18.52
C GLY A 195 10.63 -4.99 18.42
N ARG A 196 9.39 -4.46 18.46
CA ARG A 196 8.15 -5.27 18.43
C ARG A 196 7.17 -4.77 17.36
N PRO A 197 6.40 -5.67 16.69
CA PRO A 197 5.33 -5.27 15.80
C PRO A 197 4.26 -4.50 16.58
N ALA A 198 4.14 -3.20 16.34
CA ALA A 198 3.17 -2.35 17.02
C ALA A 198 1.92 -2.08 16.18
N MET A 199 2.04 -2.13 14.86
CA MET A 199 0.92 -1.90 13.96
C MET A 199 0.95 -2.89 12.79
N LEU A 200 -0.23 -3.29 12.32
CA LEU A 200 -0.43 -4.01 11.06
C LEU A 200 -1.26 -3.11 10.14
N ILE A 201 -0.74 -2.81 8.97
CA ILE A 201 -1.34 -1.84 8.06
C ILE A 201 -1.55 -2.48 6.69
N SER A 202 -2.78 -2.44 6.21
CA SER A 202 -3.17 -2.79 4.85
C SER A 202 -3.43 -1.51 4.07
N GLU A 203 -2.75 -1.34 2.94
CA GLU A 203 -2.96 -0.22 2.02
C GLU A 203 -3.42 -0.73 0.66
N SER A 204 -4.48 -0.12 0.12
CA SER A 204 -5.10 -0.44 -1.16
C SER A 204 -4.99 0.78 -2.07
N PHE A 205 -4.17 0.69 -3.11
CA PHE A 205 -3.93 1.74 -4.10
C PHE A 205 -4.92 1.56 -5.25
N ALA A 206 -5.70 2.58 -5.57
CA ALA A 206 -6.55 2.58 -6.76
C ALA A 206 -5.70 2.44 -8.02
N VAL A 207 -5.99 1.46 -8.87
CA VAL A 207 -5.22 1.22 -10.07
C VAL A 207 -6.09 1.20 -11.32
N GLU A 208 -5.53 1.72 -12.42
CA GLU A 208 -6.04 1.59 -13.77
C GLU A 208 -5.12 0.70 -14.59
N ARG A 209 -5.66 0.03 -15.58
CA ARG A 209 -4.86 -0.73 -16.55
C ARG A 209 -4.80 0.01 -17.88
N GLN A 210 -3.61 0.46 -18.25
CA GLN A 210 -3.35 1.18 -19.49
C GLN A 210 -2.18 0.55 -20.23
N ALA A 211 -2.35 0.27 -21.53
CA ALA A 211 -1.31 -0.33 -22.38
C ALA A 211 -0.62 -1.57 -21.78
N GLY A 212 -1.37 -2.40 -21.04
CA GLY A 212 -0.85 -3.62 -20.42
C GLY A 212 -0.25 -3.45 -19.03
N SER A 213 -0.05 -2.20 -18.57
CA SER A 213 0.50 -1.88 -17.25
C SER A 213 -0.57 -1.40 -16.27
N TYR A 214 -0.32 -1.61 -14.96
CA TYR A 214 -1.10 -1.04 -13.87
C TYR A 214 -0.47 0.28 -13.44
N LEU A 215 -1.26 1.36 -13.45
CA LEU A 215 -0.90 2.69 -13.01
C LEU A 215 -1.76 3.07 -11.80
N LEU A 216 -1.30 4.03 -10.99
CA LEU A 216 -2.17 4.67 -10.01
C LEU A 216 -3.29 5.40 -10.76
N ALA A 217 -4.54 5.21 -10.34
CA ALA A 217 -5.69 5.80 -11.01
C ALA A 217 -5.58 7.33 -11.10
N GLU A 218 -5.80 7.85 -12.29
CA GLU A 218 -5.82 9.29 -12.50
C GLU A 218 -7.11 9.94 -11.98
N ARG A 219 -7.05 11.24 -11.74
CA ARG A 219 -8.09 12.09 -11.16
C ARG A 219 -9.34 12.21 -12.08
N GLY A 220 -10.11 11.15 -12.29
CA GLY A 220 -11.19 11.28 -13.27
C GLY A 220 -12.58 10.80 -12.86
N GLN A 221 -12.71 9.96 -11.86
CA GLN A 221 -14.02 9.45 -11.45
C GLN A 221 -14.29 9.77 -9.99
N SER A 222 -15.24 10.68 -9.77
CA SER A 222 -15.73 11.16 -8.48
C SER A 222 -16.29 10.01 -7.63
N LEU A 223 -15.45 9.43 -6.80
CA LEU A 223 -15.85 8.59 -5.68
C LEU A 223 -15.76 9.42 -4.38
N ARG A 224 -16.50 10.50 -4.28
CA ARG A 224 -16.68 11.18 -2.99
C ARG A 224 -17.56 10.32 -2.11
N PRO A 225 -17.10 9.85 -0.93
CA PRO A 225 -18.01 9.32 0.06
C PRO A 225 -19.01 10.44 0.44
N ARG A 226 -20.30 10.15 0.41
CA ARG A 226 -21.33 11.05 0.95
C ARG A 226 -21.01 11.23 2.44
N ARG A 227 -20.64 12.45 2.84
CA ARG A 227 -20.60 12.84 4.25
C ARG A 227 -22.00 12.59 4.81
N THR A 228 -22.16 11.59 5.65
CA THR A 228 -23.31 11.48 6.54
C THR A 228 -23.27 12.67 7.48
N PRO A 229 -24.35 13.50 7.56
CA PRO A 229 -24.36 14.61 8.50
C PRO A 229 -24.26 14.05 9.91
N ARG A 230 -23.30 14.54 10.70
CA ARG A 230 -23.24 14.29 12.13
C ARG A 230 -24.61 14.71 12.71
N ARG A 231 -25.35 13.76 13.25
CA ARG A 231 -26.50 14.09 14.11
C ARG A 231 -25.91 14.77 15.35
N SER A 232 -26.17 16.07 15.46
CA SER A 232 -26.04 16.81 16.71
C SER A 232 -27.04 16.25 17.70
N ALA A 233 -26.54 15.73 18.81
CA ALA A 233 -27.28 15.45 20.02
C ALA A 233 -27.05 16.62 20.99
#